data_9b407be455798e2a00179dfcc82f86a0
#
_entry.id   9b407be455798e2a00179dfcc82f86a0
#
_cell.length_a   1.000
_cell.length_b   1.000
_cell.length_c   1.000
_cell.angle_alpha   90.00
_cell.angle_beta   90.00
_cell.angle_gamma   90.00
#
_symmetry.space_group_name_H-M   'P 1'
#
loop_
_entity.id
_entity.type
_entity.pdbx_description
1 polymer ?
#
loop_
_entity_poly.entity_id
_entity_poly.type
_entity_poly.pdbx_seq_one_letter_code
_entity_poly.pdbx_strand_id
1 'polypeptide(L)'
;SMLVLMPSTRVSTGLMQIFEANDSDLKKVQLLKKGFQQLSSKQRNAIYFRFVQEFSWDELADMFEMSSHSCMNLVGRSVAKLRQIVLTGGQFH
;
A
#
# COMPACT_ATOMS: atom_id res chain seq x y z
N SER A 1 -17.33 -2.70 -5.77
CA SER A 1 -16.27 -1.75 -5.59
C SER A 1 -15.15 -2.00 -6.56
N MET A 2 -14.48 -0.94 -6.88
CA MET A 2 -13.38 -1.01 -7.82
C MET A 2 -12.29 -1.94 -7.35
N LEU A 3 -11.97 -1.88 -6.08
CA LEU A 3 -10.95 -2.73 -5.54
C LEU A 3 -11.27 -4.20 -5.67
N VAL A 4 -12.52 -4.52 -5.44
CA VAL A 4 -12.96 -5.89 -5.53
C VAL A 4 -12.91 -6.36 -6.97
N LEU A 5 -13.29 -5.49 -7.87
CA LEU A 5 -13.32 -5.84 -9.28
C LEU A 5 -11.98 -5.83 -9.94
N MET A 6 -11.01 -5.17 -9.31
CA MET A 6 -9.69 -5.16 -9.88
C MET A 6 -9.12 -6.56 -9.86
N PRO A 7 -8.40 -6.91 -10.89
CA PRO A 7 -7.75 -8.20 -10.90
C PRO A 7 -6.88 -8.31 -9.67
N SER A 8 -7.15 -9.28 -8.88
CA SER A 8 -6.40 -9.49 -7.66
C SER A 8 -4.91 -9.60 -7.95
N THR A 9 -4.59 -10.22 -9.07
CA THR A 9 -3.20 -10.38 -9.45
C THR A 9 -2.49 -9.06 -9.57
N ARG A 10 -3.14 -8.08 -10.16
CA ARG A 10 -2.48 -6.80 -10.36
C ARG A 10 -2.24 -6.11 -9.04
N VAL A 11 -3.22 -6.11 -8.17
CA VAL A 11 -3.08 -5.50 -6.86
C VAL A 11 -1.99 -6.21 -6.07
N SER A 12 -2.02 -7.53 -6.09
CA SER A 12 -1.03 -8.30 -5.36
C SER A 12 0.37 -8.05 -5.87
N THR A 13 0.52 -7.97 -7.19
CA THR A 13 1.84 -7.77 -7.79
C THR A 13 2.42 -6.44 -7.35
N GLY A 14 1.62 -5.38 -7.41
CA GLY A 14 2.10 -4.07 -7.06
C GLY A 14 2.52 -3.99 -5.60
N LEU A 15 1.73 -4.59 -4.71
CA LEU A 15 2.03 -4.54 -3.30
C LEU A 15 3.14 -5.50 -2.92
N MET A 16 3.20 -6.64 -3.58
CA MET A 16 4.21 -7.64 -3.27
C MET A 16 5.61 -7.16 -3.59
N GLN A 17 5.75 -6.29 -4.58
CA GLN A 17 7.04 -5.74 -4.90
C GLN A 17 7.63 -4.96 -3.75
N ILE A 18 6.79 -4.40 -2.91
CA ILE A 18 7.25 -3.65 -1.75
C ILE A 18 7.96 -4.56 -0.77
N PHE A 19 7.53 -5.80 -0.69
CA PHE A 19 8.06 -6.74 0.30
C PHE A 19 9.02 -7.74 -0.28
N GLU A 20 9.24 -7.69 -1.60
CA GLU A 20 10.10 -8.67 -2.23
C GLU A 20 9.65 -10.08 -1.93
N ALA A 21 8.35 -10.27 -1.87
CA ALA A 21 7.81 -11.57 -1.54
C ALA A 21 8.04 -12.53 -2.69
N ASN A 22 8.72 -13.60 -2.42
CA ASN A 22 8.99 -14.60 -3.42
C ASN A 22 7.81 -15.50 -3.64
N ASP A 23 7.08 -15.73 -2.60
CA ASP A 23 5.99 -16.67 -2.66
C ASP A 23 4.71 -15.94 -2.52
N SER A 24 3.79 -16.30 -3.31
CA SER A 24 2.45 -15.77 -3.15
C SER A 24 1.78 -16.56 -2.06
N ASP A 25 2.34 -16.46 -0.92
CA ASP A 25 1.76 -17.09 0.24
C ASP A 25 0.44 -16.44 0.56
N LEU A 26 -0.58 -17.25 0.67
CA LEU A 26 -1.88 -16.74 1.07
C LEU A 26 -1.79 -16.00 2.39
N LYS A 27 -0.92 -16.48 3.25
CA LYS A 27 -0.72 -15.87 4.53
C LYS A 27 -0.24 -14.44 4.41
N LYS A 28 0.71 -14.22 3.49
CA LYS A 28 1.22 -12.86 3.29
C LYS A 28 0.18 -11.95 2.70
N VAL A 29 -0.65 -12.47 1.81
CA VAL A 29 -1.72 -11.68 1.24
C VAL A 29 -2.71 -11.28 2.32
N GLN A 30 -3.03 -12.20 3.21
CA GLN A 30 -3.94 -11.89 4.31
C GLN A 30 -3.36 -10.86 5.25
N LEU A 31 -2.05 -10.95 5.49
CA LEU A 31 -1.39 -9.96 6.33
C LEU A 31 -1.37 -8.59 5.68
N LEU A 32 -1.22 -8.56 4.37
CA LEU A 32 -1.31 -7.30 3.66
C LEU A 32 -2.68 -6.66 3.81
N LYS A 33 -3.72 -7.45 3.66
CA LYS A 33 -5.07 -6.95 3.83
C LYS A 33 -5.27 -6.41 5.24
N LYS A 34 -4.80 -7.15 6.20
CA LYS A 34 -4.91 -6.74 7.59
C LYS A 34 -4.16 -5.44 7.83
N GLY A 35 -2.96 -5.36 7.26
CA GLY A 35 -2.17 -4.15 7.39
C GLY A 35 -2.86 -2.95 6.78
N PHE A 36 -3.45 -3.13 5.61
CA PHE A 36 -4.18 -2.05 4.98
C PHE A 36 -5.32 -1.55 5.84
N GLN A 37 -5.99 -2.45 6.53
CA GLN A 37 -7.10 -2.06 7.38
C GLN A 37 -6.65 -1.23 8.58
N GLN A 38 -5.38 -1.35 8.95
CA GLN A 38 -4.84 -0.58 10.06
C GLN A 38 -4.30 0.77 9.65
N LEU A 39 -4.20 1.01 8.36
CA LEU A 39 -3.76 2.30 7.87
C LEU A 39 -4.93 3.28 7.84
N SER A 40 -4.61 4.57 7.92
CA SER A 40 -5.64 5.56 7.73
C SER A 40 -6.08 5.58 6.27
N SER A 41 -7.23 6.19 6.02
CA SER A 41 -7.73 6.28 4.65
C SER A 41 -6.73 6.96 3.74
N LYS A 42 -6.12 8.02 4.24
CA LYS A 42 -5.15 8.77 3.46
C LYS A 42 -3.94 7.91 3.12
N GLN A 43 -3.47 7.14 4.09
CA GLN A 43 -2.33 6.26 3.88
C GLN A 43 -2.65 5.16 2.88
N ARG A 44 -3.83 4.56 3.02
CA ARG A 44 -4.24 3.52 2.09
C ARG A 44 -4.34 4.06 0.67
N ASN A 45 -4.96 5.21 0.54
CA ASN A 45 -5.13 5.81 -0.78
C ASN A 45 -3.80 6.16 -1.39
N ALA A 46 -2.87 6.66 -0.60
CA ALA A 46 -1.55 7.02 -1.10
C ALA A 46 -0.85 5.80 -1.68
N ILE A 47 -0.88 4.70 -0.97
CA ILE A 47 -0.25 3.48 -1.47
C ILE A 47 -0.99 2.97 -2.69
N TYR A 48 -2.30 2.97 -2.64
CA TYR A 48 -3.10 2.45 -3.75
C TYR A 48 -2.82 3.22 -5.03
N PHE A 49 -2.91 4.54 -4.97
CA PHE A 49 -2.74 5.33 -6.18
C PHE A 49 -1.31 5.33 -6.67
N ARG A 50 -0.37 5.22 -5.76
CA ARG A 50 1.02 5.20 -6.19
C ARG A 50 1.43 3.87 -6.81
N PHE A 51 1.03 2.76 -6.21
CA PHE A 51 1.54 1.46 -6.63
C PHE A 51 0.58 0.68 -7.51
N VAL A 52 -0.70 0.87 -7.32
CA VAL A 52 -1.68 0.14 -8.13
C VAL A 52 -2.06 0.94 -9.36
N GLN A 53 -2.36 2.21 -9.18
CA GLN A 53 -2.73 3.09 -10.29
C GLN A 53 -1.52 3.73 -10.94
N GLU A 54 -0.36 3.60 -10.33
CA GLU A 54 0.90 4.08 -10.88
C GLU A 54 0.90 5.60 -11.13
N PHE A 55 0.31 6.32 -10.21
CA PHE A 55 0.32 7.79 -10.28
C PHE A 55 1.73 8.30 -10.06
N SER A 56 2.06 9.37 -10.75
CA SER A 56 3.32 10.06 -10.51
C SER A 56 3.22 10.84 -9.20
N TRP A 57 4.37 11.28 -8.71
CA TRP A 57 4.37 12.09 -7.50
C TRP A 57 3.62 13.40 -7.71
N ASP A 58 3.70 13.97 -8.89
CA ASP A 58 2.98 15.20 -9.20
C ASP A 58 1.47 14.95 -9.20
N GLU A 59 1.06 13.83 -9.73
CA GLU A 59 -0.36 13.49 -9.74
C GLU A 59 -0.88 13.26 -8.33
N LEU A 60 -0.07 12.62 -7.50
CA LEU A 60 -0.45 12.42 -6.11
C LEU A 60 -0.51 13.74 -5.36
N ALA A 61 0.47 14.60 -5.61
CA ALA A 61 0.50 15.90 -4.97
C ALA A 61 -0.76 16.68 -5.28
N ASP A 62 -1.17 16.62 -6.53
CA ASP A 62 -2.37 17.30 -6.97
C ASP A 62 -3.61 16.74 -6.29
N MET A 63 -3.70 15.42 -6.27
CA MET A 63 -4.85 14.74 -5.70
C MET A 63 -4.98 15.00 -4.20
N PHE A 64 -3.88 14.96 -3.48
CA PHE A 64 -3.90 15.13 -2.03
C PHE A 64 -3.72 16.57 -1.61
N GLU A 65 -3.52 17.47 -2.57
CA GLU A 65 -3.34 18.89 -2.28
C GLU A 65 -2.17 19.11 -1.34
N MET A 66 -1.06 18.49 -1.68
CA MET A 66 0.17 18.63 -0.90
C MET A 66 1.34 18.62 -1.86
N SER A 67 2.52 18.92 -1.35
CA SER A 67 3.70 18.94 -2.21
C SER A 67 4.11 17.52 -2.57
N SER A 68 4.87 17.38 -3.65
CA SER A 68 5.40 16.08 -4.03
C SER A 68 6.26 15.49 -2.93
N HIS A 69 7.05 16.33 -2.28
CA HIS A 69 7.90 15.87 -1.20
C HIS A 69 7.07 15.31 -0.04
N SER A 70 5.99 15.99 0.29
CA SER A 70 5.10 15.51 1.34
C SER A 70 4.45 14.20 0.95
N CYS A 71 4.11 14.05 -0.33
CA CYS A 71 3.55 12.80 -0.81
C CYS A 71 4.54 11.66 -0.69
N MET A 72 5.80 11.92 -1.00
CA MET A 72 6.84 10.92 -0.85
C MET A 72 6.96 10.47 0.60
N ASN A 73 6.90 11.44 1.51
CA ASN A 73 6.97 11.12 2.93
C ASN A 73 5.75 10.33 3.38
N LEU A 74 4.58 10.72 2.89
CA LEU A 74 3.34 10.02 3.24
C LEU A 74 3.40 8.57 2.78
N VAL A 75 3.78 8.35 1.53
CA VAL A 75 3.87 6.99 0.99
C VAL A 75 4.95 6.22 1.73
N GLY A 76 6.09 6.84 1.98
CA GLY A 76 7.17 6.16 2.68
C GLY A 76 6.76 5.69 4.06
N ARG A 77 6.09 6.55 4.82
CA ARG A 77 5.62 6.18 6.15
C ARG A 77 4.56 5.10 6.09
N SER A 78 3.68 5.21 5.11
CA SER A 78 2.61 4.22 4.95
C SER A 78 3.18 2.85 4.62
N VAL A 79 4.15 2.80 3.73
CA VAL A 79 4.80 1.56 3.37
C VAL A 79 5.56 0.98 4.55
N ALA A 80 6.24 1.83 5.30
CA ALA A 80 6.99 1.37 6.46
C ALA A 80 6.05 0.75 7.49
N LYS A 81 4.93 1.39 7.73
CA LYS A 81 3.95 0.86 8.68
C LYS A 81 3.39 -0.46 8.20
N LEU A 82 3.06 -0.54 6.92
CA LEU A 82 2.52 -1.75 6.35
C LEU A 82 3.52 -2.90 6.44
N ARG A 83 4.77 -2.61 6.12
CA ARG A 83 5.83 -3.60 6.23
C ARG A 83 5.95 -4.13 7.64
N GLN A 84 5.91 -3.23 8.60
CA GLN A 84 6.05 -3.63 9.99
C GLN A 84 4.92 -4.56 10.40
N ILE A 85 3.70 -4.25 9.99
CA ILE A 85 2.56 -5.08 10.32
C ILE A 85 2.72 -6.48 9.72
N VAL A 86 3.16 -6.54 8.47
CA VAL A 86 3.36 -7.82 7.81
C VAL A 86 4.48 -8.62 8.47
N LEU A 87 5.58 -7.94 8.80
CA LEU A 87 6.73 -8.62 9.38
C LEU A 87 6.45 -9.13 10.79
N THR A 88 5.58 -8.45 11.51
CA THR A 88 5.23 -8.91 12.86
C THR A 88 4.10 -9.91 12.86
N GLY A 89 3.66 -10.31 11.66
CA GLY A 89 2.58 -11.27 11.56
C GLY A 89 1.25 -10.72 11.98
N GLY A 90 1.12 -9.41 11.96
CA GLY A 90 -0.13 -8.78 12.35
C GLY A 90 -0.25 -8.55 13.82
N GLN A 91 0.71 -8.96 14.58
CA GLN A 91 0.71 -8.73 16.03
C GLN A 91 1.33 -7.36 16.26
N PHE A 92 0.49 -6.46 16.52
CA PHE A 92 0.91 -5.08 16.55
C PHE A 92 0.40 -4.44 17.83
N HIS A 93 1.30 -3.92 18.61
CA HIS A 93 0.89 -3.29 19.85
C HIS A 93 1.05 -1.80 19.75
#